data_59b1b74f332b96458e5d4778b70deeea
#
_entry.id   59b1b74f332b96458e5d4778b70deeea
#
_cell.length_a   1.000
_cell.length_b   1.000
_cell.length_c   1.000
_cell.angle_alpha   90.00
_cell.angle_beta   90.00
_cell.angle_gamma   90.00
#
_symmetry.space_group_name_H-M   'P 1'
#
loop_
_entity.id
_entity.type
_entity.pdbx_description
1 polymer ?
#
loop_
_entity_poly.entity_id
_entity_poly.type
_entity_poly.pdbx_seq_one_letter_code
_entity_poly.pdbx_strand_id
1 'polypeptide(L)'
;MHSAITAAACAVMLVFSSCMSDVPAGTNNPKDEEESNALQPEISEADADGKFTIAILPDTQQEVIGESAIENELFLNRTEWLAENKEELDLRFVIHTGDIVNWGNEEPEQFEIASEAIAVLDEADIPVGLCLGNHDTAAVGVGGSAADPDNTKTRVRDTESFNEYFSLDRYPDCIPFEDDKIDNAYQFFEAGGKEWLVLTLELWPRGDVIAWANRIVEMHSDKNVIVATHSYLTSSGELMQSNGGYGATSPQYLYDTFISKHENIKLVFCGHNGTSAVREDFGESGEKIVSLLGCYHSSDKNPVQIVEIDVNEGTISSRVFTPIDGGEWTDHAYTVDGLEF
;
A
#
# COMPACT_ATOMS: atom_id res chain seq x y z
N MET A 1 -12.26 -33.64 -56.56
CA MET A 1 -12.45 -32.45 -57.38
C MET A 1 -11.71 -31.33 -56.71
N HIS A 2 -10.68 -30.85 -57.38
CA HIS A 2 -9.76 -29.80 -56.95
C HIS A 2 -10.43 -28.42 -57.04
N SER A 3 -10.15 -27.53 -56.16
CA SER A 3 -10.01 -26.12 -56.49
C SER A 3 -9.08 -25.40 -55.50
N ALA A 4 -7.95 -25.00 -56.01
CA ALA A 4 -6.97 -24.14 -55.37
C ALA A 4 -7.35 -22.69 -55.66
N ILE A 5 -7.23 -21.81 -54.67
CA ILE A 5 -7.24 -20.35 -54.86
C ILE A 5 -5.94 -19.78 -54.30
N THR A 6 -5.24 -19.16 -55.20
CA THR A 6 -3.91 -18.54 -55.12
C THR A 6 -3.93 -17.24 -54.30
N ALA A 7 -2.88 -17.07 -53.48
CA ALA A 7 -2.54 -15.80 -52.83
C ALA A 7 -1.84 -14.84 -53.81
N ALA A 8 -2.23 -13.58 -53.81
CA ALA A 8 -1.53 -12.48 -54.46
C ALA A 8 -0.86 -11.59 -53.42
N ALA A 9 0.46 -11.56 -53.42
CA ALA A 9 1.28 -10.63 -52.64
C ALA A 9 1.47 -9.35 -53.47
N CYS A 10 1.14 -8.21 -52.85
CA CYS A 10 1.41 -6.88 -53.39
C CYS A 10 2.61 -6.28 -52.66
N ALA A 11 3.76 -6.22 -53.34
CA ALA A 11 4.95 -5.53 -52.86
C ALA A 11 4.89 -4.06 -53.28
N VAL A 12 5.00 -3.13 -52.33
CA VAL A 12 5.18 -1.70 -52.58
C VAL A 12 6.67 -1.38 -52.38
N MET A 13 7.33 -1.04 -53.49
CA MET A 13 8.68 -0.46 -53.48
C MET A 13 8.61 1.04 -53.21
N LEU A 14 9.26 1.48 -52.14
CA LEU A 14 9.56 2.90 -51.88
C LEU A 14 10.97 3.22 -52.39
N VAL A 15 11.01 4.11 -53.37
CA VAL A 15 12.24 4.66 -53.96
C VAL A 15 12.70 5.83 -53.12
N PHE A 16 13.89 5.75 -52.50
CA PHE A 16 14.58 6.88 -51.92
C PHE A 16 15.38 7.64 -52.96
N SER A 17 15.02 8.90 -53.20
CA SER A 17 15.82 9.84 -53.97
C SER A 17 16.70 10.64 -53.03
N SER A 18 18.00 10.53 -53.15
CA SER A 18 18.98 11.34 -52.44
C SER A 18 19.19 12.67 -53.18
N CYS A 19 18.94 13.78 -52.53
CA CYS A 19 19.46 15.09 -52.90
C CYS A 19 20.59 15.46 -51.95
N MET A 20 21.81 15.48 -52.44
CA MET A 20 22.94 16.18 -51.82
C MET A 20 22.82 17.66 -52.14
N SER A 21 22.88 18.53 -51.14
CA SER A 21 23.18 19.94 -51.31
C SER A 21 24.28 20.33 -50.33
N ASP A 22 25.36 20.88 -50.90
CA ASP A 22 26.54 21.41 -50.25
C ASP A 22 26.19 22.54 -49.28
N VAL A 23 26.77 22.52 -48.05
CA VAL A 23 26.77 23.64 -47.11
C VAL A 23 28.24 24.06 -46.89
N PRO A 24 28.56 25.34 -47.00
CA PRO A 24 29.93 25.84 -46.82
C PRO A 24 30.29 25.96 -45.33
N ALA A 25 31.59 25.75 -45.05
CA ALA A 25 32.22 25.96 -43.76
C ALA A 25 32.09 27.39 -43.26
N GLY A 26 31.56 27.59 -42.08
CA GLY A 26 31.42 28.85 -41.39
C GLY A 26 31.79 28.75 -39.91
N THR A 27 32.98 29.23 -39.58
CA THR A 27 33.49 29.92 -38.37
C THR A 27 32.94 29.49 -37.00
N ASN A 28 33.87 28.97 -36.18
CA ASN A 28 33.79 28.83 -34.72
C ASN A 28 33.39 30.14 -34.03
N ASN A 29 32.32 30.08 -33.26
CA ASN A 29 32.05 31.07 -32.22
C ASN A 29 31.90 30.31 -30.87
N PRO A 30 32.77 30.58 -29.87
CA PRO A 30 32.70 29.95 -28.58
C PRO A 30 31.81 30.79 -27.68
N LYS A 31 30.56 30.41 -27.53
CA LYS A 31 29.66 30.81 -26.43
C LYS A 31 28.33 30.10 -26.68
N ASP A 32 28.08 29.10 -25.83
CA ASP A 32 26.77 28.67 -25.33
C ASP A 32 26.94 27.25 -24.75
N GLU A 33 27.86 27.15 -23.76
CA GLU A 33 27.71 26.18 -22.69
C GLU A 33 26.67 26.75 -21.70
N GLU A 34 25.41 26.71 -22.06
CA GLU A 34 24.35 26.71 -21.04
C GLU A 34 24.38 25.32 -20.36
N GLU A 35 25.07 25.29 -19.20
CA GLU A 35 24.84 24.29 -18.19
C GLU A 35 23.33 24.19 -17.96
N SER A 36 22.72 23.11 -18.36
CA SER A 36 21.39 22.70 -17.88
C SER A 36 21.56 22.39 -16.39
N ASN A 37 21.49 23.41 -15.58
CA ASN A 37 21.31 23.31 -14.15
C ASN A 37 19.87 22.84 -13.98
N ALA A 38 19.66 21.52 -14.07
CA ALA A 38 18.44 20.91 -13.58
C ALA A 38 18.39 21.27 -12.08
N LEU A 39 17.50 22.21 -11.73
CA LEU A 39 17.18 22.54 -10.36
C LEU A 39 16.81 21.22 -9.68
N GLN A 40 17.70 20.71 -8.83
CA GLN A 40 17.31 19.67 -7.88
C GLN A 40 16.18 20.28 -7.04
N PRO A 41 15.09 19.55 -6.80
CA PRO A 41 14.05 20.05 -5.92
C PRO A 41 14.70 20.46 -4.59
N GLU A 42 14.41 21.65 -4.12
CA GLU A 42 14.88 22.10 -2.81
C GLU A 42 14.22 21.19 -1.77
N ILE A 43 15.04 20.39 -1.08
CA ILE A 43 14.58 19.59 0.06
C ILE A 43 13.99 20.55 1.08
N SER A 44 12.76 20.31 1.54
CA SER A 44 12.11 21.12 2.55
C SER A 44 12.91 21.09 3.85
N GLU A 45 12.84 22.15 4.67
CA GLU A 45 13.52 22.15 5.98
C GLU A 45 13.04 20.99 6.87
N ALA A 46 11.81 20.55 6.70
CA ALA A 46 11.20 19.42 7.40
C ALA A 46 11.79 18.05 6.99
N ASP A 47 12.33 17.94 5.75
CA ASP A 47 12.94 16.71 5.24
C ASP A 47 14.47 16.68 5.39
N ALA A 48 15.07 17.74 5.96
CA ALA A 48 16.53 17.90 6.01
C ALA A 48 17.24 16.89 6.91
N ASP A 49 16.56 16.35 7.92
CA ASP A 49 17.09 15.31 8.82
C ASP A 49 16.90 13.89 8.27
N GLY A 50 16.10 13.73 7.21
CA GLY A 50 15.81 12.46 6.57
C GLY A 50 14.82 11.59 7.34
N LYS A 51 14.15 12.14 8.35
CA LYS A 51 13.21 11.39 9.21
C LYS A 51 11.76 11.73 8.88
N PHE A 52 10.89 10.76 9.07
CA PHE A 52 9.44 10.93 9.00
C PHE A 52 8.74 9.72 9.60
N THR A 53 7.43 9.81 9.79
CA THR A 53 6.60 8.76 10.37
C THR A 53 5.50 8.31 9.43
N ILE A 54 5.24 7.01 9.43
CA ILE A 54 4.03 6.38 8.91
C ILE A 54 3.28 5.74 10.07
N ALA A 55 1.97 5.95 10.15
CA ALA A 55 1.12 5.25 11.11
C ALA A 55 0.42 4.07 10.44
N ILE A 56 0.45 2.92 11.10
CA ILE A 56 -0.25 1.71 10.66
C ILE A 56 -1.44 1.48 11.58
N LEU A 57 -2.63 1.54 11.01
CA LEU A 57 -3.87 1.17 11.67
C LEU A 57 -4.02 -0.35 11.56
N PRO A 58 -4.16 -1.05 12.69
CA PRO A 58 -4.35 -2.50 12.69
C PRO A 58 -5.79 -2.86 12.34
N ASP A 59 -6.09 -4.13 12.45
CA ASP A 59 -7.42 -4.73 12.31
C ASP A 59 -8.40 -4.11 13.33
N THR A 60 -9.25 -3.17 12.90
CA THR A 60 -10.15 -2.38 13.77
C THR A 60 -11.55 -2.96 13.92
N GLN A 61 -11.80 -4.15 13.36
CA GLN A 61 -13.15 -4.73 13.26
C GLN A 61 -13.88 -4.88 14.61
N GLN A 62 -13.19 -4.98 15.74
CA GLN A 62 -13.83 -5.05 17.06
C GLN A 62 -14.32 -3.67 17.55
N GLU A 63 -13.80 -2.58 16.99
CA GLU A 63 -14.07 -1.22 17.44
C GLU A 63 -15.32 -0.60 16.79
N VAL A 64 -15.92 -1.30 15.82
CA VAL A 64 -17.08 -0.83 15.04
C VAL A 64 -18.33 -1.71 15.22
N ILE A 65 -18.30 -2.70 16.12
CA ILE A 65 -19.45 -3.61 16.34
C ILE A 65 -20.65 -2.90 16.97
N GLY A 66 -20.42 -1.80 17.68
CA GLY A 66 -21.49 -1.00 18.25
C GLY A 66 -22.09 -1.54 19.55
N GLU A 67 -21.48 -2.54 20.19
CA GLU A 67 -21.97 -3.13 21.43
C GLU A 67 -21.87 -2.20 22.64
N SER A 68 -20.90 -1.26 22.62
CA SER A 68 -20.75 -0.23 23.63
C SER A 68 -20.34 1.13 23.05
N ALA A 69 -20.69 2.21 23.74
CA ALA A 69 -20.27 3.56 23.31
C ALA A 69 -18.75 3.71 23.28
N ILE A 70 -18.04 3.08 24.22
CA ILE A 70 -16.58 3.16 24.29
C ILE A 70 -15.91 2.42 23.13
N GLU A 71 -16.43 1.28 22.69
CA GLU A 71 -15.91 0.54 21.53
C GLU A 71 -16.05 1.37 20.28
N ASN A 72 -17.18 2.00 20.04
CA ASN A 72 -17.40 2.87 18.90
C ASN A 72 -16.51 4.13 18.90
N GLU A 73 -16.11 4.61 20.05
CA GLU A 73 -15.23 5.77 20.17
C GLU A 73 -13.73 5.42 20.02
N LEU A 74 -13.34 4.15 20.13
CA LEU A 74 -11.93 3.76 20.08
C LEU A 74 -11.28 4.07 18.75
N PHE A 75 -11.95 3.79 17.65
CA PHE A 75 -11.43 4.08 16.31
C PHE A 75 -11.34 5.59 16.08
N LEU A 76 -12.39 6.33 16.37
CA LEU A 76 -12.44 7.79 16.27
C LEU A 76 -11.32 8.45 17.10
N ASN A 77 -11.19 8.08 18.36
CA ASN A 77 -10.13 8.60 19.24
C ASN A 77 -8.72 8.35 18.71
N ARG A 78 -8.49 7.21 18.04
CA ARG A 78 -7.19 6.90 17.40
C ARG A 78 -6.88 7.86 16.27
N THR A 79 -7.84 8.10 15.38
CA THR A 79 -7.64 9.00 14.24
C THR A 79 -7.58 10.48 14.66
N GLU A 80 -8.36 10.90 15.66
CA GLU A 80 -8.25 12.22 16.27
C GLU A 80 -6.84 12.42 16.85
N TRP A 81 -6.32 11.42 17.61
CA TRP A 81 -4.98 11.51 18.18
C TRP A 81 -3.91 11.63 17.09
N LEU A 82 -4.01 10.88 15.99
CA LEU A 82 -3.08 10.99 14.87
C LEU A 82 -3.13 12.38 14.24
N ALA A 83 -4.33 12.93 14.03
CA ALA A 83 -4.51 14.26 13.45
C ALA A 83 -3.94 15.35 14.37
N GLU A 84 -4.19 15.27 15.68
CA GLU A 84 -3.67 16.21 16.68
C GLU A 84 -2.14 16.17 16.82
N ASN A 85 -1.52 15.01 16.62
CA ASN A 85 -0.07 14.84 16.77
C ASN A 85 0.67 14.76 15.41
N LYS A 86 0.01 15.10 14.28
CA LYS A 86 0.57 15.04 12.95
C LYS A 86 1.94 15.73 12.84
N GLU A 87 2.04 16.96 13.34
CA GLU A 87 3.26 17.76 13.27
C GLU A 87 4.36 17.24 14.20
N GLU A 88 4.01 16.79 15.43
CA GLU A 88 4.98 16.27 16.41
C GLU A 88 5.58 14.94 15.93
N LEU A 89 4.78 14.11 15.28
CA LEU A 89 5.18 12.84 14.72
C LEU A 89 5.91 12.97 13.38
N ASP A 90 5.84 14.13 12.71
CA ASP A 90 6.13 14.27 11.29
C ASP A 90 5.42 13.19 10.48
N LEU A 91 4.10 13.06 10.71
CA LEU A 91 3.26 12.02 10.11
C LEU A 91 2.97 12.34 8.65
N ARG A 92 3.45 11.50 7.74
CA ARG A 92 3.34 11.72 6.30
C ARG A 92 2.31 10.83 5.61
N PHE A 93 2.00 9.68 6.18
CA PHE A 93 1.05 8.74 5.59
C PHE A 93 0.44 7.84 6.66
N VAL A 94 -0.81 7.41 6.46
CA VAL A 94 -1.49 6.40 7.28
C VAL A 94 -1.87 5.22 6.40
N ILE A 95 -1.60 4.01 6.87
CA ILE A 95 -1.99 2.77 6.18
C ILE A 95 -2.88 1.95 7.11
N HIS A 96 -4.06 1.57 6.64
CA HIS A 96 -4.90 0.58 7.30
C HIS A 96 -4.68 -0.78 6.64
N THR A 97 -4.31 -1.79 7.43
CA THR A 97 -3.93 -3.11 6.91
C THR A 97 -5.10 -4.05 6.62
N GLY A 98 -6.33 -3.56 6.68
CA GLY A 98 -7.56 -4.32 6.41
C GLY A 98 -8.28 -4.79 7.67
N ASP A 99 -9.39 -5.49 7.51
CA ASP A 99 -10.35 -5.81 8.56
C ASP A 99 -10.78 -4.54 9.31
N ILE A 100 -11.18 -3.54 8.53
CA ILE A 100 -11.65 -2.22 9.00
C ILE A 100 -12.95 -2.40 9.79
N VAL A 101 -13.83 -3.26 9.26
CA VAL A 101 -15.12 -3.64 9.84
C VAL A 101 -15.17 -5.13 10.14
N ASN A 102 -16.18 -5.60 10.87
CA ASN A 102 -16.27 -7.02 11.25
C ASN A 102 -17.14 -7.85 10.30
N TRP A 103 -18.30 -7.33 9.89
CA TRP A 103 -19.22 -7.91 8.90
C TRP A 103 -20.08 -6.81 8.25
N GLY A 104 -19.41 -5.76 7.80
CA GLY A 104 -20.06 -4.56 7.29
C GLY A 104 -20.97 -4.78 6.08
N ASN A 105 -20.79 -5.87 5.33
CA ASN A 105 -21.71 -6.22 4.26
C ASN A 105 -23.11 -6.62 4.77
N GLU A 106 -23.21 -7.16 5.98
CA GLU A 106 -24.47 -7.56 6.64
C GLU A 106 -24.99 -6.44 7.57
N GLU A 107 -24.09 -5.64 8.14
CA GLU A 107 -24.38 -4.54 9.06
C GLU A 107 -23.64 -3.26 8.60
N PRO A 108 -24.20 -2.51 7.62
CA PRO A 108 -23.54 -1.34 7.02
C PRO A 108 -23.18 -0.23 8.01
N GLU A 109 -23.84 -0.17 9.15
CA GLU A 109 -23.56 0.78 10.22
C GLU A 109 -22.11 0.69 10.71
N GLN A 110 -21.45 -0.46 10.58
CA GLN A 110 -20.04 -0.62 10.90
C GLN A 110 -19.14 0.17 9.94
N PHE A 111 -19.49 0.22 8.65
CA PHE A 111 -18.82 1.08 7.69
C PHE A 111 -19.08 2.57 7.94
N GLU A 112 -20.27 2.94 8.43
CA GLU A 112 -20.56 4.33 8.81
C GLU A 112 -19.62 4.79 9.91
N ILE A 113 -19.46 4.00 11.01
CA ILE A 113 -18.55 4.27 12.12
C ILE A 113 -17.10 4.37 11.63
N ALA A 114 -16.64 3.41 10.83
CA ALA A 114 -15.28 3.39 10.29
C ALA A 114 -15.02 4.58 9.37
N SER A 115 -15.99 4.92 8.50
CA SER A 115 -15.90 6.04 7.57
C SER A 115 -15.83 7.39 8.29
N GLU A 116 -16.59 7.58 9.37
CA GLU A 116 -16.53 8.77 10.22
C GLU A 116 -15.15 8.90 10.91
N ALA A 117 -14.60 7.79 11.41
CA ALA A 117 -13.28 7.79 12.02
C ALA A 117 -12.17 8.13 11.00
N ILE A 118 -12.21 7.55 9.81
CA ILE A 118 -11.23 7.85 8.74
C ILE A 118 -11.39 9.28 8.22
N ALA A 119 -12.59 9.86 8.22
CA ALA A 119 -12.81 11.24 7.76
C ALA A 119 -12.01 12.28 8.55
N VAL A 120 -11.66 12.00 9.81
CA VAL A 120 -10.80 12.86 10.62
C VAL A 120 -9.40 13.02 10.00
N LEU A 121 -8.87 11.93 9.41
CA LEU A 121 -7.57 11.98 8.72
C LEU A 121 -7.67 12.76 7.41
N ASP A 122 -8.76 12.59 6.66
CA ASP A 122 -9.02 13.34 5.43
C ASP A 122 -9.13 14.86 5.73
N GLU A 123 -9.86 15.23 6.79
CA GLU A 123 -10.02 16.63 7.24
C GLU A 123 -8.70 17.26 7.71
N ALA A 124 -7.76 16.42 8.18
CA ALA A 124 -6.42 16.83 8.60
C ALA A 124 -5.40 16.85 7.44
N ASP A 125 -5.82 16.61 6.19
CA ASP A 125 -4.95 16.46 5.02
C ASP A 125 -3.83 15.42 5.27
N ILE A 126 -4.17 14.26 5.84
CA ILE A 126 -3.27 13.12 6.02
C ILE A 126 -3.61 12.07 4.97
N PRO A 127 -2.70 11.74 4.04
CA PRO A 127 -2.94 10.70 3.04
C PRO A 127 -3.19 9.34 3.69
N VAL A 128 -4.19 8.60 3.19
CA VAL A 128 -4.57 7.28 3.74
C VAL A 128 -4.56 6.23 2.63
N GLY A 129 -3.93 5.09 2.91
CA GLY A 129 -4.03 3.88 2.09
C GLY A 129 -4.83 2.80 2.83
N LEU A 130 -5.89 2.30 2.21
CA LEU A 130 -6.76 1.28 2.80
C LEU A 130 -6.57 -0.06 2.10
N CYS A 131 -6.21 -1.10 2.86
CA CYS A 131 -6.23 -2.48 2.39
C CYS A 131 -7.58 -3.12 2.72
N LEU A 132 -7.96 -4.11 1.92
CA LEU A 132 -9.11 -4.96 2.19
C LEU A 132 -8.68 -6.20 2.98
N GLY A 133 -9.31 -6.45 4.13
CA GLY A 133 -9.31 -7.74 4.80
C GLY A 133 -10.48 -8.62 4.36
N ASN A 134 -10.59 -9.82 4.93
CA ASN A 134 -11.73 -10.69 4.63
C ASN A 134 -13.05 -10.15 5.24
N HIS A 135 -12.97 -9.46 6.36
CA HIS A 135 -14.12 -8.90 7.06
C HIS A 135 -14.73 -7.70 6.33
N ASP A 136 -13.97 -7.01 5.48
CA ASP A 136 -14.42 -5.86 4.68
C ASP A 136 -15.21 -6.27 3.42
N THR A 137 -15.38 -7.58 3.19
CA THR A 137 -15.99 -8.16 2.00
C THR A 137 -17.26 -8.94 2.32
N ALA A 138 -18.03 -9.34 1.32
CA ALA A 138 -19.18 -10.21 1.50
C ALA A 138 -18.81 -11.66 1.92
N ALA A 139 -17.52 -11.96 2.14
CA ALA A 139 -17.06 -13.31 2.54
C ALA A 139 -17.35 -13.63 4.00
N VAL A 140 -17.44 -12.63 4.88
CA VAL A 140 -17.66 -12.79 6.31
C VAL A 140 -19.06 -12.33 6.68
N GLY A 141 -19.79 -13.17 7.40
CA GLY A 141 -21.11 -12.89 7.94
C GLY A 141 -21.09 -12.61 9.43
N VAL A 142 -22.26 -12.27 9.98
CA VAL A 142 -22.45 -11.96 11.41
C VAL A 142 -21.84 -13.06 12.29
N GLY A 143 -21.02 -12.63 13.26
CA GLY A 143 -20.28 -13.53 14.15
C GLY A 143 -18.91 -13.96 13.62
N GLY A 144 -18.43 -13.38 12.51
CA GLY A 144 -17.05 -13.51 12.04
C GLY A 144 -16.73 -14.81 11.30
N SER A 145 -17.75 -15.60 10.94
CA SER A 145 -17.58 -16.82 10.14
C SER A 145 -17.88 -16.57 8.66
N ALA A 146 -17.42 -17.47 7.78
CA ALA A 146 -17.72 -17.40 6.37
C ALA A 146 -19.24 -17.33 6.13
N ALA A 147 -19.71 -16.27 5.45
CA ALA A 147 -21.12 -16.07 5.14
C ALA A 147 -21.69 -17.15 4.21
N ASP A 148 -20.86 -17.64 3.29
CA ASP A 148 -21.16 -18.75 2.37
C ASP A 148 -19.88 -19.57 2.17
N PRO A 149 -19.68 -20.67 2.97
CA PRO A 149 -18.46 -21.47 2.92
C PRO A 149 -18.18 -22.11 1.56
N ASP A 150 -19.20 -22.33 0.73
CA ASP A 150 -19.06 -22.94 -0.59
C ASP A 150 -18.61 -21.91 -1.66
N ASN A 151 -18.76 -20.62 -1.40
CA ASN A 151 -18.51 -19.52 -2.34
C ASN A 151 -17.53 -18.46 -1.82
N THR A 152 -16.70 -18.75 -0.83
CA THR A 152 -15.76 -17.79 -0.22
C THR A 152 -14.85 -17.10 -1.23
N LYS A 153 -14.38 -17.82 -2.27
CA LYS A 153 -13.51 -17.26 -3.34
C LYS A 153 -14.16 -16.18 -4.18
N THR A 154 -15.48 -16.23 -4.34
CA THR A 154 -16.25 -15.21 -5.06
C THR A 154 -16.58 -14.06 -4.13
N ARG A 155 -17.06 -14.40 -2.92
CA ARG A 155 -17.49 -13.41 -1.96
C ARG A 155 -16.38 -12.51 -1.43
N VAL A 156 -15.13 -12.99 -1.34
CA VAL A 156 -13.98 -12.17 -0.95
C VAL A 156 -13.62 -11.10 -2.01
N ARG A 157 -14.24 -11.17 -3.20
CA ARG A 157 -14.10 -10.16 -4.28
C ARG A 157 -15.35 -9.30 -4.44
N ASP A 158 -16.34 -9.53 -3.62
CA ASP A 158 -17.52 -8.68 -3.50
C ASP A 158 -17.24 -7.61 -2.44
N THR A 159 -16.88 -6.42 -2.92
CA THR A 159 -16.41 -5.27 -2.18
C THR A 159 -17.31 -4.05 -2.40
N GLU A 160 -18.56 -4.28 -2.83
CA GLU A 160 -19.48 -3.20 -3.17
C GLU A 160 -19.73 -2.29 -1.97
N SER A 161 -20.02 -2.86 -0.80
CA SER A 161 -20.24 -2.09 0.42
C SER A 161 -19.00 -1.28 0.85
N PHE A 162 -17.82 -1.87 0.78
CA PHE A 162 -16.58 -1.15 1.09
C PHE A 162 -16.39 0.08 0.17
N ASN A 163 -16.54 -0.09 -1.15
CA ASN A 163 -16.35 1.00 -2.12
C ASN A 163 -17.49 2.04 -2.10
N GLU A 164 -18.64 1.75 -1.47
CA GLU A 164 -19.69 2.74 -1.23
C GLU A 164 -19.24 3.78 -0.18
N TYR A 165 -18.55 3.35 0.88
CA TYR A 165 -18.07 4.22 1.97
C TYR A 165 -16.69 4.79 1.73
N PHE A 166 -15.82 4.04 1.03
CA PHE A 166 -14.45 4.42 0.69
C PHE A 166 -14.30 4.50 -0.83
N SER A 167 -15.08 5.40 -1.44
CA SER A 167 -15.12 5.54 -2.89
C SER A 167 -13.85 6.21 -3.44
N LEU A 168 -13.54 5.95 -4.70
CA LEU A 168 -12.43 6.58 -5.41
C LEU A 168 -12.55 8.12 -5.43
N ASP A 169 -13.78 8.66 -5.46
CA ASP A 169 -14.03 10.10 -5.43
C ASP A 169 -13.54 10.76 -4.12
N ARG A 170 -13.49 9.99 -3.03
CA ARG A 170 -12.94 10.44 -1.73
C ARG A 170 -11.41 10.50 -1.73
N TYR A 171 -10.76 9.71 -2.58
CA TYR A 171 -9.30 9.59 -2.64
C TYR A 171 -8.78 9.96 -4.04
N PRO A 172 -8.79 11.25 -4.42
CA PRO A 172 -8.48 11.69 -5.79
C PRO A 172 -7.03 11.43 -6.21
N ASP A 173 -6.10 11.26 -5.26
CA ASP A 173 -4.70 10.94 -5.52
C ASP A 173 -4.45 9.43 -5.65
N CYS A 174 -5.48 8.63 -5.43
CA CYS A 174 -5.42 7.17 -5.52
C CYS A 174 -5.55 6.73 -6.99
N ILE A 175 -4.58 5.95 -7.48
CA ILE A 175 -4.60 5.43 -8.85
C ILE A 175 -4.95 3.94 -8.78
N PRO A 176 -6.16 3.55 -9.19
CA PRO A 176 -6.67 2.21 -8.97
C PRO A 176 -6.28 1.24 -10.08
N PHE A 177 -6.42 -0.07 -9.80
CA PHE A 177 -6.39 -1.14 -10.79
C PHE A 177 -7.71 -1.25 -11.57
N GLU A 178 -8.83 -1.14 -10.88
CA GLU A 178 -10.19 -1.13 -11.45
C GLU A 178 -10.74 0.29 -11.37
N ASP A 179 -11.36 0.79 -12.44
CA ASP A 179 -11.70 2.22 -12.64
C ASP A 179 -12.58 2.85 -11.56
N ASP A 180 -13.30 2.07 -10.76
CA ASP A 180 -14.29 2.53 -9.79
C ASP A 180 -14.09 1.97 -8.36
N LYS A 181 -12.91 1.36 -8.09
CA LYS A 181 -12.61 0.69 -6.82
C LYS A 181 -11.22 1.01 -6.31
N ILE A 182 -11.09 1.13 -4.99
CA ILE A 182 -9.78 1.27 -4.33
C ILE A 182 -9.21 -0.05 -3.78
N ASP A 183 -9.83 -1.19 -4.10
CA ASP A 183 -9.41 -2.52 -3.63
C ASP A 183 -7.93 -2.82 -3.88
N ASN A 184 -7.43 -2.31 -5.00
CA ASN A 184 -6.02 -2.36 -5.41
C ASN A 184 -5.67 -1.01 -6.00
N ALA A 185 -4.79 -0.28 -5.35
CA ALA A 185 -4.46 1.06 -5.78
C ALA A 185 -3.05 1.46 -5.35
N TYR A 186 -2.52 2.54 -5.92
CA TYR A 186 -1.29 3.14 -5.44
C TYR A 186 -1.40 4.66 -5.35
N GLN A 187 -0.59 5.23 -4.48
CA GLN A 187 -0.49 6.65 -4.22
C GLN A 187 0.98 7.04 -4.07
N PHE A 188 1.28 8.33 -4.28
CA PHE A 188 2.62 8.87 -4.08
C PHE A 188 2.64 9.83 -2.90
N PHE A 189 3.79 9.91 -2.23
CA PHE A 189 4.09 10.97 -1.29
C PHE A 189 5.60 11.25 -1.27
N GLU A 190 5.97 12.40 -0.71
CA GLU A 190 7.35 12.80 -0.53
C GLU A 190 7.65 12.92 0.96
N ALA A 191 8.76 12.33 1.42
CA ALA A 191 9.22 12.42 2.80
C ALA A 191 10.69 12.02 2.93
N GLY A 192 11.41 12.62 3.90
CA GLY A 192 12.82 12.34 4.14
C GLY A 192 13.70 12.63 2.92
N GLY A 193 13.31 13.56 2.05
CA GLY A 193 14.01 13.89 0.81
C GLY A 193 13.94 12.81 -0.27
N LYS A 194 13.00 11.89 -0.19
CA LYS A 194 12.74 10.81 -1.16
C LYS A 194 11.30 10.81 -1.64
N GLU A 195 11.09 10.26 -2.82
CA GLU A 195 9.78 9.93 -3.36
C GLU A 195 9.38 8.50 -2.99
N TRP A 196 8.13 8.34 -2.59
CA TRP A 196 7.56 7.08 -2.13
C TRP A 196 6.32 6.71 -2.93
N LEU A 197 6.15 5.43 -3.15
CA LEU A 197 4.94 4.83 -3.70
C LEU A 197 4.36 3.87 -2.65
N VAL A 198 3.14 4.12 -2.20
CA VAL A 198 2.37 3.17 -1.40
C VAL A 198 1.45 2.39 -2.32
N LEU A 199 1.57 1.07 -2.30
CA LEU A 199 0.76 0.14 -3.07
C LEU A 199 -0.10 -0.70 -2.11
N THR A 200 -1.41 -0.49 -2.13
CA THR A 200 -2.38 -1.30 -1.38
C THR A 200 -2.92 -2.42 -2.27
N LEU A 201 -2.90 -3.63 -1.77
CA LEU A 201 -3.34 -4.82 -2.49
C LEU A 201 -4.46 -5.55 -1.73
N GLU A 202 -5.43 -6.04 -2.46
CA GLU A 202 -6.50 -6.90 -1.95
C GLU A 202 -5.95 -8.12 -1.22
N LEU A 203 -6.72 -8.66 -0.31
CA LEU A 203 -6.38 -9.92 0.39
C LEU A 203 -6.13 -11.06 -0.60
N TRP A 204 -4.96 -11.71 -0.51
CA TRP A 204 -4.49 -12.75 -1.45
C TRP A 204 -4.68 -12.33 -2.91
N PRO A 205 -3.91 -11.36 -3.40
CA PRO A 205 -4.16 -10.68 -4.66
C PRO A 205 -4.29 -11.66 -5.84
N ARG A 206 -5.22 -11.36 -6.75
CA ARG A 206 -5.39 -12.12 -7.99
C ARG A 206 -4.13 -12.02 -8.86
N GLY A 207 -3.94 -13.00 -9.74
CA GLY A 207 -2.75 -13.04 -10.60
C GLY A 207 -2.64 -11.86 -11.58
N ASP A 208 -3.75 -11.30 -12.03
CA ASP A 208 -3.80 -10.08 -12.87
C ASP A 208 -3.46 -8.82 -12.07
N VAL A 209 -3.88 -8.74 -10.81
CA VAL A 209 -3.46 -7.69 -9.86
C VAL A 209 -1.96 -7.74 -9.62
N ILE A 210 -1.39 -8.94 -9.36
CA ILE A 210 0.06 -9.11 -9.19
C ILE A 210 0.81 -8.71 -10.47
N ALA A 211 0.29 -9.07 -11.65
CA ALA A 211 0.90 -8.67 -12.92
C ALA A 211 0.81 -7.15 -13.14
N TRP A 212 -0.25 -6.49 -12.68
CA TRP A 212 -0.36 -5.04 -12.68
C TRP A 212 0.62 -4.40 -11.70
N ALA A 213 0.69 -4.88 -10.45
CA ALA A 213 1.60 -4.41 -9.42
C ALA A 213 3.07 -4.44 -9.89
N ASN A 214 3.49 -5.56 -10.53
CA ASN A 214 4.83 -5.66 -11.12
C ASN A 214 5.09 -4.54 -12.13
N ARG A 215 4.14 -4.25 -13.03
CA ARG A 215 4.30 -3.15 -14.02
C ARG A 215 4.38 -1.78 -13.36
N ILE A 216 3.56 -1.52 -12.32
CA ILE A 216 3.57 -0.24 -11.61
C ILE A 216 4.91 -0.02 -10.94
N VAL A 217 5.41 -1.00 -10.18
CA VAL A 217 6.69 -0.89 -9.46
C VAL A 217 7.87 -0.77 -10.44
N GLU A 218 7.84 -1.50 -11.56
CA GLU A 218 8.85 -1.39 -12.62
C GLU A 218 8.85 0.00 -13.28
N MET A 219 7.67 0.58 -13.55
CA MET A 219 7.55 1.93 -14.15
C MET A 219 8.03 3.04 -13.21
N HIS A 220 8.03 2.80 -11.90
CA HIS A 220 8.44 3.74 -10.86
C HIS A 220 9.67 3.24 -10.09
N SER A 221 10.64 2.67 -10.83
CA SER A 221 11.86 2.09 -10.24
C SER A 221 12.77 3.11 -9.55
N ASP A 222 12.54 4.39 -9.75
CA ASP A 222 13.21 5.52 -9.11
C ASP A 222 12.64 5.89 -7.73
N LYS A 223 11.53 5.26 -7.31
CA LYS A 223 10.84 5.55 -6.06
C LYS A 223 10.96 4.40 -5.07
N ASN A 224 11.02 4.71 -3.77
CA ASN A 224 10.90 3.70 -2.73
C ASN A 224 9.46 3.20 -2.64
N VAL A 225 9.27 1.89 -2.58
CA VAL A 225 7.95 1.28 -2.58
C VAL A 225 7.63 0.66 -1.22
N ILE A 226 6.45 0.99 -0.73
CA ILE A 226 5.79 0.38 0.42
C ILE A 226 4.62 -0.44 -0.11
N VAL A 227 4.58 -1.72 0.21
CA VAL A 227 3.44 -2.60 -0.11
C VAL A 227 2.63 -2.84 1.15
N ALA A 228 1.32 -2.72 1.05
CA ALA A 228 0.40 -3.08 2.10
C ALA A 228 -0.61 -4.11 1.59
N THR A 229 -0.83 -5.16 2.37
CA THR A 229 -1.84 -6.19 2.09
C THR A 229 -2.27 -6.83 3.41
N HIS A 230 -3.51 -7.27 3.51
CA HIS A 230 -4.03 -7.72 4.80
C HIS A 230 -3.31 -8.95 5.35
N SER A 231 -3.07 -9.99 4.55
CA SER A 231 -2.45 -11.25 5.00
C SER A 231 -1.10 -11.48 4.36
N TYR A 232 -0.03 -11.54 5.16
CA TYR A 232 1.33 -11.76 4.67
C TYR A 232 2.17 -12.62 5.61
N LEU A 233 2.32 -12.24 6.88
CA LEU A 233 3.10 -12.97 7.88
C LEU A 233 2.22 -13.78 8.84
N THR A 234 2.81 -14.83 9.40
CA THR A 234 2.29 -15.50 10.60
C THR A 234 2.72 -14.75 11.86
N SER A 235 2.14 -15.08 13.00
CA SER A 235 2.55 -14.53 14.31
C SER A 235 3.98 -14.87 14.71
N SER A 236 4.64 -15.81 14.04
CA SER A 236 6.05 -16.13 14.22
C SER A 236 6.99 -15.43 13.23
N GLY A 237 6.47 -14.53 12.38
CA GLY A 237 7.23 -13.84 11.36
C GLY A 237 7.56 -14.66 10.11
N GLU A 238 6.92 -15.81 9.92
CA GLU A 238 7.09 -16.61 8.72
C GLU A 238 6.09 -16.19 7.64
N LEU A 239 6.49 -16.30 6.35
CA LEU A 239 5.56 -16.10 5.24
C LEU A 239 4.45 -17.14 5.27
N MET A 240 3.20 -16.69 5.16
CA MET A 240 2.07 -17.60 5.09
C MET A 240 2.07 -18.39 3.79
N GLN A 241 1.90 -19.72 3.91
CA GLN A 241 1.95 -20.65 2.78
C GLN A 241 0.58 -20.89 2.14
N SER A 242 -0.50 -20.51 2.81
CA SER A 242 -1.87 -20.77 2.37
C SER A 242 -2.72 -19.52 2.44
N ASN A 243 -3.88 -19.58 1.82
CA ASN A 243 -4.89 -18.53 1.80
C ASN A 243 -6.20 -18.95 2.48
N GLY A 244 -6.18 -19.96 3.32
CA GLY A 244 -7.39 -20.44 4.01
C GLY A 244 -8.51 -20.95 3.09
N GLY A 245 -8.25 -21.08 1.79
CA GLY A 245 -9.26 -21.45 0.78
C GLY A 245 -9.99 -20.27 0.14
N TYR A 246 -9.68 -19.04 0.53
CA TYR A 246 -10.34 -17.82 0.02
C TYR A 246 -9.80 -17.33 -1.33
N GLY A 247 -8.57 -17.63 -1.69
CA GLY A 247 -7.93 -17.09 -2.88
C GLY A 247 -7.27 -18.13 -3.77
N ALA A 248 -6.70 -17.66 -4.88
CA ALA A 248 -5.90 -18.46 -5.81
C ALA A 248 -4.40 -18.36 -5.55
N THR A 249 -3.96 -17.31 -4.85
CA THR A 249 -2.57 -17.03 -4.50
C THR A 249 -2.36 -17.16 -2.99
N SER A 250 -1.11 -17.10 -2.56
CA SER A 250 -0.74 -17.07 -1.14
C SER A 250 0.30 -15.96 -0.89
N PRO A 251 0.54 -15.55 0.35
CA PRO A 251 1.64 -14.64 0.68
C PRO A 251 3.01 -15.11 0.18
N GLN A 252 3.32 -16.41 0.29
CA GLN A 252 4.54 -16.96 -0.31
C GLN A 252 4.58 -16.76 -1.83
N TYR A 253 3.46 -16.97 -2.53
CA TYR A 253 3.38 -16.73 -3.97
C TYR A 253 3.59 -15.23 -4.31
N LEU A 254 3.00 -14.32 -3.51
CA LEU A 254 3.20 -12.88 -3.67
C LEU A 254 4.68 -12.50 -3.49
N TYR A 255 5.35 -13.05 -2.47
CA TYR A 255 6.78 -12.85 -2.27
C TYR A 255 7.59 -13.34 -3.47
N ASP A 256 7.38 -14.59 -3.90
CA ASP A 256 8.17 -15.24 -4.96
C ASP A 256 7.99 -14.59 -6.34
N THR A 257 6.81 -13.98 -6.61
CA THR A 257 6.47 -13.47 -7.94
C THR A 257 6.41 -11.95 -8.05
N PHE A 258 6.51 -11.24 -6.92
CA PHE A 258 6.42 -9.78 -6.88
C PHE A 258 7.40 -9.16 -5.89
N ILE A 259 7.24 -9.39 -4.58
CA ILE A 259 7.99 -8.65 -3.55
C ILE A 259 9.51 -8.81 -3.72
N SER A 260 9.99 -10.03 -3.95
CA SER A 260 11.43 -10.31 -4.10
C SER A 260 12.02 -9.90 -5.45
N LYS A 261 11.21 -9.40 -6.39
CA LYS A 261 11.63 -9.12 -7.78
C LYS A 261 12.09 -7.69 -8.01
N HIS A 262 11.71 -6.78 -7.15
CA HIS A 262 11.92 -5.35 -7.34
C HIS A 262 12.81 -4.78 -6.23
N GLU A 263 13.95 -4.23 -6.61
CA GLU A 263 14.96 -3.66 -5.70
C GLU A 263 14.47 -2.42 -4.94
N ASN A 264 13.43 -1.76 -5.46
CA ASN A 264 12.84 -0.58 -4.87
C ASN A 264 11.71 -0.87 -3.87
N ILE A 265 11.27 -2.13 -3.69
CA ILE A 265 10.36 -2.50 -2.60
C ILE A 265 11.16 -2.59 -1.30
N LYS A 266 10.83 -1.72 -0.35
CA LYS A 266 11.54 -1.57 0.93
C LYS A 266 10.78 -2.14 2.11
N LEU A 267 9.47 -1.89 2.16
CA LEU A 267 8.62 -2.22 3.30
C LEU A 267 7.36 -2.99 2.86
N VAL A 268 6.93 -3.92 3.71
CA VAL A 268 5.63 -4.62 3.58
C VAL A 268 4.89 -4.53 4.90
N PHE A 269 3.66 -4.02 4.90
CA PHE A 269 2.79 -3.98 6.06
C PHE A 269 1.62 -4.95 5.92
N CYS A 270 1.28 -5.64 7.02
CA CYS A 270 0.17 -6.59 7.04
C CYS A 270 -0.50 -6.70 8.42
N GLY A 271 -1.70 -7.28 8.43
CA GLY A 271 -2.51 -7.61 9.60
C GLY A 271 -2.91 -9.09 9.65
N HIS A 272 -4.19 -9.36 9.91
CA HIS A 272 -4.87 -10.66 9.82
C HIS A 272 -4.52 -11.68 10.90
N ASN A 273 -3.27 -11.84 11.30
CA ASN A 273 -2.85 -12.93 12.18
C ASN A 273 -2.03 -12.48 13.37
N GLY A 274 -2.25 -13.14 14.50
CA GLY A 274 -1.40 -12.99 15.66
C GLY A 274 -1.52 -11.62 16.32
N THR A 275 -0.40 -11.01 16.67
CA THR A 275 -0.35 -9.68 17.28
C THR A 275 0.66 -8.81 16.55
N SER A 276 1.94 -9.18 16.59
CA SER A 276 3.00 -8.48 15.86
C SER A 276 4.14 -9.43 15.50
N ALA A 277 4.82 -9.13 14.41
CA ALA A 277 6.07 -9.76 14.04
C ALA A 277 6.87 -8.83 13.13
N VAL A 278 8.17 -9.03 13.07
CA VAL A 278 9.07 -8.43 12.09
C VAL A 278 9.79 -9.52 11.33
N ARG A 279 9.98 -9.30 10.04
CA ARG A 279 10.74 -10.20 9.18
C ARG A 279 11.65 -9.41 8.27
N GLU A 280 12.88 -9.86 8.14
CA GLU A 280 13.87 -9.33 7.21
C GLU A 280 14.10 -10.36 6.11
N ASP A 281 13.93 -9.95 4.86
CA ASP A 281 14.24 -10.72 3.68
C ASP A 281 15.23 -9.97 2.80
N PHE A 282 15.75 -10.65 1.79
CA PHE A 282 16.56 -10.05 0.75
C PHE A 282 15.93 -10.36 -0.61
N GLY A 283 15.72 -9.32 -1.41
CA GLY A 283 15.28 -9.46 -2.79
C GLY A 283 16.30 -10.17 -3.68
N GLU A 284 15.94 -10.44 -4.92
CA GLU A 284 16.81 -11.14 -5.88
C GLU A 284 18.09 -10.35 -6.21
N SER A 285 18.06 -9.02 -6.12
CA SER A 285 19.23 -8.13 -6.33
C SER A 285 20.08 -7.96 -5.06
N GLY A 286 19.59 -8.47 -3.91
CA GLY A 286 20.30 -8.48 -2.63
C GLY A 286 19.97 -7.32 -1.70
N GLU A 287 19.04 -6.46 -2.04
CA GLU A 287 18.50 -5.40 -1.19
C GLU A 287 17.64 -5.95 -0.05
N LYS A 288 17.66 -5.25 1.08
CA LYS A 288 16.89 -5.61 2.26
C LYS A 288 15.44 -5.17 2.11
N ILE A 289 14.51 -6.08 2.45
CA ILE A 289 13.08 -5.86 2.54
C ILE A 289 12.64 -6.15 3.97
N VAL A 290 11.93 -5.22 4.60
CA VAL A 290 11.42 -5.40 5.96
C VAL A 290 9.90 -5.52 5.93
N SER A 291 9.39 -6.59 6.53
CA SER A 291 7.96 -6.82 6.65
C SER A 291 7.53 -6.71 8.11
N LEU A 292 6.48 -5.94 8.38
CA LEU A 292 5.91 -5.71 9.70
C LEU A 292 4.46 -6.20 9.74
N LEU A 293 4.18 -7.06 10.70
CA LEU A 293 2.84 -7.49 11.06
C LEU A 293 2.35 -6.66 12.25
N GLY A 294 1.16 -6.08 12.13
CA GLY A 294 0.42 -5.47 13.22
C GLY A 294 -1.05 -5.88 13.13
N CYS A 295 -1.51 -6.71 14.08
CA CYS A 295 -2.90 -7.17 14.18
C CYS A 295 -3.30 -7.13 15.66
N TYR A 296 -3.71 -5.93 16.10
CA TYR A 296 -3.87 -5.65 17.55
C TYR A 296 -5.35 -5.59 17.91
N HIS A 297 -6.04 -6.73 17.82
CA HIS A 297 -7.43 -6.82 18.26
C HIS A 297 -7.57 -6.44 19.73
N SER A 298 -8.40 -5.46 20.03
CA SER A 298 -8.72 -5.06 21.38
C SER A 298 -10.14 -4.50 21.45
N SER A 299 -10.83 -4.78 22.54
CA SER A 299 -12.16 -4.24 22.82
C SER A 299 -12.15 -3.06 23.80
N ASP A 300 -11.00 -2.74 24.38
CA ASP A 300 -10.84 -1.70 25.38
C ASP A 300 -9.65 -0.76 25.15
N LYS A 301 -8.90 -0.98 24.08
CA LYS A 301 -7.73 -0.21 23.66
C LYS A 301 -7.80 0.09 22.16
N ASN A 302 -7.07 1.12 21.75
CA ASN A 302 -6.98 1.51 20.36
C ASN A 302 -5.51 1.60 19.90
N PRO A 303 -4.78 0.46 19.85
CA PRO A 303 -3.38 0.46 19.47
C PRO A 303 -3.19 0.96 18.04
N VAL A 304 -2.14 1.76 17.86
CA VAL A 304 -1.63 2.20 16.56
C VAL A 304 -0.14 1.90 16.51
N GLN A 305 0.32 1.39 15.38
CA GLN A 305 1.74 1.17 15.16
C GLN A 305 2.33 2.42 14.50
N ILE A 306 3.29 3.04 15.16
CA ILE A 306 4.01 4.22 14.72
C ILE A 306 5.36 3.76 14.20
N VAL A 307 5.63 4.00 12.92
CA VAL A 307 6.85 3.57 12.23
C VAL A 307 7.63 4.82 11.82
N GLU A 308 8.71 5.13 12.55
CA GLU A 308 9.66 6.15 12.16
C GLU A 308 10.66 5.58 11.17
N ILE A 309 10.89 6.28 10.06
CA ILE A 309 11.86 5.96 9.02
C ILE A 309 12.94 7.01 9.04
N ASP A 310 14.21 6.59 9.14
CA ASP A 310 15.39 7.43 8.99
C ASP A 310 16.11 7.04 7.69
N VAL A 311 15.90 7.83 6.66
CA VAL A 311 16.48 7.60 5.33
C VAL A 311 18.00 7.72 5.35
N ASN A 312 18.55 8.64 6.17
CA ASN A 312 19.98 8.89 6.22
C ASN A 312 20.75 7.76 6.91
N GLU A 313 20.17 7.19 7.97
CA GLU A 313 20.78 6.08 8.72
C GLU A 313 20.37 4.70 8.16
N GLY A 314 19.38 4.66 7.26
CA GLY A 314 18.85 3.40 6.73
C GLY A 314 18.15 2.55 7.79
N THR A 315 17.40 3.19 8.70
CA THR A 315 16.75 2.51 9.81
C THR A 315 15.23 2.73 9.82
N ILE A 316 14.51 1.75 10.37
CA ILE A 316 13.12 1.90 10.78
C ILE A 316 12.99 1.56 12.26
N SER A 317 12.18 2.34 12.97
CA SER A 317 11.83 2.08 14.37
C SER A 317 10.32 2.04 14.50
N SER A 318 9.80 0.91 14.96
CA SER A 318 8.37 0.69 15.14
C SER A 318 8.05 0.59 16.62
N ARG A 319 7.02 1.31 17.06
CA ARG A 319 6.43 1.21 18.40
C ARG A 319 4.92 1.14 18.33
N VAL A 320 4.28 0.58 19.33
CA VAL A 320 2.82 0.49 19.42
C VAL A 320 2.35 1.34 20.58
N PHE A 321 1.50 2.29 20.27
CA PHE A 321 0.93 3.25 21.20
C PHE A 321 -0.58 3.09 21.31
N THR A 322 -1.17 3.33 22.48
CA THR A 322 -2.62 3.28 22.70
C THR A 322 -3.13 4.67 23.10
N PRO A 323 -3.68 5.45 22.16
CA PRO A 323 -4.13 6.82 22.40
C PRO A 323 -5.12 6.96 23.56
N ILE A 324 -6.04 6.02 23.74
CA ILE A 324 -7.11 6.09 24.75
C ILE A 324 -6.60 6.21 26.18
N ASP A 325 -5.42 5.70 26.49
CA ASP A 325 -4.84 5.75 27.84
C ASP A 325 -3.37 6.21 27.88
N GLY A 326 -2.80 6.57 26.72
CA GLY A 326 -1.40 6.99 26.60
C GLY A 326 -0.39 5.88 26.85
N GLY A 327 -0.80 4.61 26.72
CA GLY A 327 0.05 3.45 26.97
C GLY A 327 0.94 3.09 25.79
N GLU A 328 2.00 2.33 26.06
CA GLU A 328 2.84 1.71 25.04
C GLU A 328 2.92 0.19 25.24
N TRP A 329 2.86 -0.54 24.13
CA TRP A 329 3.04 -1.99 24.11
C TRP A 329 4.49 -2.30 23.71
N THR A 330 5.40 -2.17 24.69
CA THR A 330 6.84 -2.24 24.46
C THR A 330 7.35 -3.59 23.93
N ASP A 331 6.63 -4.67 24.20
CA ASP A 331 6.96 -6.01 23.67
C ASP A 331 6.72 -6.14 22.16
N HIS A 332 6.08 -5.14 21.55
CA HIS A 332 5.76 -5.06 20.12
C HIS A 332 6.58 -3.97 19.40
N ALA A 333 7.64 -3.45 20.05
CA ALA A 333 8.56 -2.49 19.44
C ALA A 333 9.69 -3.21 18.70
N TYR A 334 10.03 -2.71 17.51
CA TYR A 334 11.08 -3.26 16.66
C TYR A 334 11.98 -2.14 16.14
N THR A 335 13.25 -2.44 15.98
CA THR A 335 14.19 -1.58 15.25
C THR A 335 14.97 -2.44 14.28
N VAL A 336 15.03 -2.03 13.02
CA VAL A 336 15.78 -2.70 11.95
C VAL A 336 16.66 -1.67 11.27
N ASP A 337 17.89 -2.02 10.99
CA ASP A 337 18.89 -1.21 10.30
C ASP A 337 19.28 -1.82 8.94
N GLY A 338 20.10 -1.08 8.18
CA GLY A 338 20.70 -1.55 6.93
C GLY A 338 19.72 -1.57 5.75
N LEU A 339 18.71 -0.70 5.74
CA LEU A 339 17.92 -0.42 4.54
C LEU A 339 18.65 0.63 3.70
N GLU A 340 18.47 0.54 2.39
CA GLU A 340 18.91 1.52 1.39
C GLU A 340 17.66 2.12 0.72
N PHE A 341 17.45 3.44 0.90
CA PHE A 341 16.29 4.16 0.40
C PHE A 341 16.61 5.03 -0.81
#